data_30af10df78d8f9bed52293684a4cc793
#
_entry.id   30af10df78d8f9bed52293684a4cc793
#
_cell.length_a   1.000
_cell.length_b   1.000
_cell.length_c   1.000
_cell.angle_alpha   90.00
_cell.angle_beta   90.00
_cell.angle_gamma   90.00
#
_symmetry.space_group_name_H-M   'P 1'
#
loop_
_entity.id
_entity.type
_entity.pdbx_description
1 polymer ?
#
loop_
_entity_poly.entity_id
_entity_poly.type
_entity_poly.pdbx_seq_one_letter_code
_entity_poly.pdbx_strand_id
1 'polypeptide(L)'
;MGGPGYHLARIRGMVTRTAGRHAPLLGGTNIMMYHRWTALVSLLALLAYFWMSLQVGRARGKTGIKAPAMTGDPVLERAVRVHYNTLEWLPIFLVSLWLFAVYADERVAAGVGVVWIIGRVLYATGYMADPAKRSAGFLIQLLACAVLLFGALGKIVYSLATGGL
;
A
#
# COMPACT_ATOMS: atom_id res chain seq x y z
N MET A 1 71.01 -11.56 -39.55
CA MET A 1 70.79 -11.19 -38.12
C MET A 1 69.68 -10.18 -38.04
N GLY A 2 68.44 -10.61 -37.82
CA GLY A 2 67.23 -9.76 -37.69
C GLY A 2 66.66 -10.01 -36.33
N GLY A 3 66.64 -9.01 -35.51
CA GLY A 3 66.13 -9.05 -34.12
C GLY A 3 64.65 -9.07 -33.98
N PRO A 4 64.09 -9.65 -32.91
CA PRO A 4 62.65 -9.82 -32.67
C PRO A 4 62.08 -8.62 -31.92
N GLY A 5 61.48 -7.68 -32.65
CA GLY A 5 60.95 -6.44 -32.03
C GLY A 5 59.46 -6.17 -32.21
N TYR A 6 58.72 -6.98 -32.92
CA TYR A 6 57.34 -6.60 -33.33
C TYR A 6 56.19 -7.28 -32.59
N HIS A 7 56.46 -8.14 -31.59
CA HIS A 7 55.42 -8.89 -30.90
C HIS A 7 54.91 -8.28 -29.60
N LEU A 8 55.60 -7.31 -29.01
CA LEU A 8 55.21 -6.74 -27.70
C LEU A 8 54.28 -5.52 -27.79
N ALA A 9 54.17 -4.86 -28.95
CA ALA A 9 53.29 -3.69 -29.11
C ALA A 9 51.80 -4.05 -29.29
N ARG A 10 51.51 -5.30 -29.71
CA ARG A 10 50.11 -5.72 -29.97
C ARG A 10 49.35 -6.17 -28.71
N ILE A 11 50.05 -6.52 -27.63
CA ILE A 11 49.41 -6.99 -26.38
C ILE A 11 49.05 -5.81 -25.47
N ARG A 12 49.76 -4.66 -25.59
CA ARG A 12 49.48 -3.47 -24.77
C ARG A 12 48.18 -2.72 -25.12
N GLY A 13 47.69 -2.89 -26.36
CA GLY A 13 46.43 -2.25 -26.82
C GLY A 13 45.17 -3.03 -26.46
N MET A 14 45.28 -4.27 -25.95
CA MET A 14 44.11 -5.14 -25.72
C MET A 14 43.67 -5.18 -24.25
N VAL A 15 44.54 -4.69 -23.33
CA VAL A 15 44.27 -4.73 -21.88
C VAL A 15 43.57 -3.45 -21.36
N THR A 16 43.56 -2.35 -22.14
CA THR A 16 43.02 -1.07 -21.67
C THR A 16 41.56 -0.82 -22.08
N ARG A 17 40.84 -1.80 -22.69
CA ARG A 17 39.45 -1.62 -23.16
C ARG A 17 38.38 -2.29 -22.31
N THR A 18 38.70 -2.89 -21.19
CA THR A 18 37.72 -3.51 -20.26
C THR A 18 37.51 -2.77 -18.95
N ALA A 19 38.08 -1.56 -18.81
CA ALA A 19 37.80 -0.73 -17.64
C ALA A 19 36.65 0.25 -17.99
N GLY A 20 35.47 0.01 -17.47
CA GLY A 20 34.48 1.07 -17.31
C GLY A 20 33.20 0.95 -18.11
N ARG A 21 32.43 -0.07 -17.91
CA ARG A 21 30.98 0.06 -17.88
C ARG A 21 30.46 -0.64 -16.65
N HIS A 22 30.75 -0.11 -15.50
CA HIS A 22 29.85 -0.30 -14.38
C HIS A 22 28.57 0.45 -14.75
N ALA A 23 27.62 -0.25 -15.34
CA ALA A 23 26.24 0.22 -15.37
C ALA A 23 25.87 0.53 -13.91
N PRO A 24 25.36 1.72 -13.59
CA PRO A 24 24.97 2.02 -12.23
C PRO A 24 23.88 1.04 -11.85
N LEU A 25 24.12 0.27 -10.77
CA LEU A 25 23.14 -0.59 -10.10
C LEU A 25 22.05 0.29 -9.42
N LEU A 26 21.51 1.28 -10.13
CA LEU A 26 20.54 2.25 -9.63
C LEU A 26 19.08 1.88 -9.96
N GLY A 27 18.82 0.63 -10.36
CA GLY A 27 17.46 0.21 -10.65
C GLY A 27 16.55 0.13 -9.41
N GLY A 28 17.12 -0.07 -8.22
CA GLY A 28 16.32 -0.29 -7.00
C GLY A 28 15.80 0.99 -6.32
N THR A 29 16.51 2.09 -6.42
CA THR A 29 16.15 3.36 -5.76
C THR A 29 15.03 4.11 -6.47
N ASN A 30 14.84 3.91 -7.76
CA ASN A 30 13.83 4.63 -8.53
C ASN A 30 12.41 4.12 -8.28
N ILE A 31 12.20 2.82 -8.08
CA ILE A 31 10.85 2.25 -7.93
C ILE A 31 10.14 2.81 -6.70
N MET A 32 10.82 2.95 -5.56
CA MET A 32 10.24 3.54 -4.34
C MET A 32 9.96 5.05 -4.48
N MET A 33 10.76 5.78 -5.26
CA MET A 33 10.51 7.20 -5.52
C MET A 33 9.32 7.44 -6.44
N TYR A 34 8.97 6.49 -7.31
CA TYR A 34 7.80 6.59 -8.19
C TYR A 34 6.47 6.42 -7.44
N HIS A 35 6.43 5.66 -6.34
CA HIS A 35 5.19 5.36 -5.59
C HIS A 35 5.07 6.09 -4.24
N ARG A 36 5.64 7.30 -4.14
CA ARG A 36 5.65 8.09 -2.88
C ARG A 36 4.24 8.44 -2.38
N TRP A 37 3.31 8.72 -3.27
CA TRP A 37 1.92 9.05 -2.91
C TRP A 37 1.18 7.82 -2.40
N THR A 38 1.37 6.68 -3.05
CA THR A 38 0.83 5.39 -2.60
C THR A 38 1.38 5.00 -1.24
N ALA A 39 2.68 5.18 -1.01
CA ALA A 39 3.31 4.93 0.28
C ALA A 39 2.74 5.85 1.38
N LEU A 40 2.58 7.15 1.10
CA LEU A 40 1.97 8.09 2.03
C LEU A 40 0.54 7.67 2.40
N VAL A 41 -0.30 7.35 1.42
CA VAL A 41 -1.67 6.91 1.65
C VAL A 41 -1.73 5.60 2.45
N SER A 42 -0.81 4.66 2.19
CA SER A 42 -0.70 3.42 2.98
C SER A 42 -0.41 3.73 4.45
N LEU A 43 0.53 4.64 4.73
CA LEU A 43 0.84 5.05 6.11
C LEU A 43 -0.33 5.78 6.76
N LEU A 44 -1.05 6.64 6.03
CA LEU A 44 -2.26 7.31 6.55
C LEU A 44 -3.38 6.31 6.89
N ALA A 45 -3.56 5.27 6.09
CA ALA A 45 -4.51 4.19 6.39
C ALA A 45 -4.11 3.42 7.65
N LEU A 46 -2.81 3.12 7.82
CA LEU A 46 -2.30 2.49 9.04
C LEU A 46 -2.45 3.39 10.26
N LEU A 47 -2.24 4.70 10.12
CA LEU A 47 -2.49 5.67 11.21
C LEU A 47 -3.97 5.72 11.60
N ALA A 48 -4.90 5.67 10.62
CA ALA A 48 -6.32 5.58 10.90
C ALA A 48 -6.66 4.27 11.66
N TYR A 49 -6.07 3.14 11.26
CA TYR A 49 -6.22 1.86 11.97
C TYR A 49 -5.64 1.94 13.39
N PHE A 50 -4.45 2.52 13.56
CA PHE A 50 -3.84 2.74 14.88
C PHE A 50 -4.73 3.61 15.79
N TRP A 51 -5.31 4.69 15.24
CA TRP A 51 -6.29 5.49 15.98
C TRP A 51 -7.49 4.66 16.46
N MET A 52 -8.00 3.73 15.64
CA MET A 52 -9.10 2.85 16.06
C MET A 52 -8.68 1.89 17.18
N SER A 53 -7.44 1.41 17.16
CA SER A 53 -6.89 0.64 18.28
C SER A 53 -6.88 1.43 19.59
N LEU A 54 -6.49 2.72 19.54
CA LEU A 54 -6.56 3.60 20.72
C LEU A 54 -7.99 3.81 21.21
N GLN A 55 -8.98 3.81 20.31
CA GLN A 55 -10.39 3.90 20.71
C GLN A 55 -10.86 2.67 21.49
N VAL A 56 -10.37 1.48 21.17
CA VAL A 56 -10.61 0.27 21.98
C VAL A 56 -10.01 0.43 23.37
N GLY A 57 -8.78 0.93 23.48
CA GLY A 57 -8.14 1.21 24.79
C GLY A 57 -8.92 2.23 25.62
N ARG A 58 -9.40 3.31 24.98
CA ARG A 58 -10.25 4.32 25.63
C ARG A 58 -11.60 3.75 26.09
N ALA A 59 -12.22 2.89 25.27
CA ALA A 59 -13.47 2.22 25.64
C ALA A 59 -13.28 1.31 26.86
N ARG A 60 -12.17 0.55 26.91
CA ARG A 60 -11.82 -0.26 28.09
C ARG A 60 -11.64 0.59 29.35
N GLY A 61 -10.95 1.73 29.25
CA GLY A 61 -10.78 2.65 30.36
C GLY A 61 -12.12 3.21 30.89
N LYS A 62 -13.09 3.49 29.98
CA LYS A 62 -14.42 3.99 30.34
C LYS A 62 -15.32 2.94 30.98
N THR A 63 -15.26 1.69 30.49
CA THR A 63 -16.15 0.61 30.92
C THR A 63 -15.60 -0.22 32.04
N GLY A 64 -14.29 -0.10 32.35
CA GLY A 64 -13.58 -0.93 33.34
C GLY A 64 -13.36 -2.38 32.91
N ILE A 65 -13.80 -2.76 31.70
CA ILE A 65 -13.70 -4.13 31.18
C ILE A 65 -12.26 -4.41 30.71
N LYS A 66 -11.59 -5.33 31.37
CA LYS A 66 -10.19 -5.71 31.09
C LYS A 66 -10.11 -6.70 29.91
N ALA A 67 -8.96 -6.70 29.23
CA ALA A 67 -8.64 -7.75 28.28
C ALA A 67 -8.59 -9.13 29.00
N PRO A 68 -8.94 -10.23 28.33
CA PRO A 68 -9.29 -10.37 26.90
C PRO A 68 -10.79 -10.16 26.57
N ALA A 69 -11.64 -9.78 27.52
CA ALA A 69 -13.08 -9.63 27.28
C ALA A 69 -13.36 -8.59 26.16
N MET A 70 -14.27 -8.94 25.26
CA MET A 70 -14.67 -8.08 24.11
C MET A 70 -16.13 -7.67 24.16
N THR A 71 -16.89 -8.21 25.14
CA THR A 71 -18.33 -8.02 25.34
C THR A 71 -18.58 -7.54 26.75
N GLY A 72 -19.81 -7.08 27.02
CA GLY A 72 -20.25 -6.66 28.34
C GLY A 72 -20.64 -5.19 28.45
N ASP A 73 -20.30 -4.38 27.41
CA ASP A 73 -20.73 -2.99 27.33
C ASP A 73 -20.78 -2.53 25.85
N PRO A 74 -21.88 -1.89 25.40
CA PRO A 74 -22.04 -1.46 24.01
C PRO A 74 -20.94 -0.51 23.51
N VAL A 75 -20.33 0.31 24.37
CA VAL A 75 -19.25 1.23 23.98
C VAL A 75 -18.00 0.44 23.61
N LEU A 76 -17.64 -0.56 24.41
CA LEU A 76 -16.51 -1.44 24.12
C LEU A 76 -16.78 -2.30 22.86
N GLU A 77 -17.95 -2.91 22.77
CA GLU A 77 -18.32 -3.80 21.65
C GLU A 77 -18.27 -3.07 20.32
N ARG A 78 -18.77 -1.84 20.25
CA ARG A 78 -18.70 -1.00 19.04
C ARG A 78 -17.26 -0.66 18.66
N ALA A 79 -16.41 -0.26 19.62
CA ALA A 79 -15.03 0.06 19.36
C ALA A 79 -14.24 -1.16 18.87
N VAL A 80 -14.44 -2.32 19.50
CA VAL A 80 -13.86 -3.60 19.09
C VAL A 80 -14.31 -3.98 17.68
N ARG A 81 -15.62 -3.88 17.38
CA ARG A 81 -16.16 -4.21 16.07
C ARG A 81 -15.62 -3.31 14.95
N VAL A 82 -15.49 -2.03 15.20
CA VAL A 82 -14.85 -1.08 14.25
C VAL A 82 -13.40 -1.47 13.98
N HIS A 83 -12.64 -1.76 15.02
CA HIS A 83 -11.24 -2.15 14.90
C HIS A 83 -11.07 -3.45 14.09
N TYR A 84 -11.80 -4.50 14.43
CA TYR A 84 -11.75 -5.78 13.72
C TYR A 84 -12.19 -5.66 12.26
N ASN A 85 -13.33 -5.00 12.01
CA ASN A 85 -13.79 -4.82 10.65
C ASN A 85 -12.81 -3.99 9.80
N THR A 86 -12.06 -3.07 10.42
CA THR A 86 -10.99 -2.34 9.70
C THR A 86 -9.83 -3.28 9.36
N LEU A 87 -9.43 -4.16 10.26
CA LEU A 87 -8.39 -5.15 10.01
C LEU A 87 -8.78 -6.10 8.85
N GLU A 88 -10.04 -6.53 8.80
CA GLU A 88 -10.56 -7.39 7.74
C GLU A 88 -10.44 -6.74 6.34
N TRP A 89 -10.67 -5.42 6.25
CA TRP A 89 -10.63 -4.67 5.00
C TRP A 89 -9.22 -4.18 4.62
N LEU A 90 -8.35 -3.99 5.58
CA LEU A 90 -7.04 -3.36 5.38
C LEU A 90 -6.14 -4.15 4.39
N PRO A 91 -6.03 -5.49 4.46
CA PRO A 91 -5.24 -6.25 3.48
C PRO A 91 -5.80 -6.12 2.07
N ILE A 92 -7.12 -6.19 1.89
CA ILE A 92 -7.79 -6.05 0.58
C ILE A 92 -7.47 -4.67 0.00
N PHE A 93 -7.62 -3.63 0.81
CA PHE A 93 -7.36 -2.25 0.40
C PHE A 93 -5.88 -2.03 0.03
N LEU A 94 -4.95 -2.39 0.92
CA LEU A 94 -3.52 -2.13 0.70
C LEU A 94 -2.98 -2.87 -0.53
N VAL A 95 -3.33 -4.15 -0.69
CA VAL A 95 -2.90 -4.93 -1.85
C VAL A 95 -3.48 -4.34 -3.13
N SER A 96 -4.77 -4.01 -3.15
CA SER A 96 -5.43 -3.40 -4.32
C SER A 96 -4.85 -2.03 -4.65
N LEU A 97 -4.56 -1.20 -3.64
CA LEU A 97 -3.95 0.12 -3.79
C LEU A 97 -2.59 0.03 -4.51
N TRP A 98 -1.72 -0.86 -4.04
CA TRP A 98 -0.40 -1.05 -4.62
C TRP A 98 -0.44 -1.66 -6.01
N LEU A 99 -1.29 -2.67 -6.24
CA LEU A 99 -1.45 -3.25 -7.57
C LEU A 99 -2.00 -2.23 -8.57
N PHE A 100 -2.99 -1.42 -8.16
CA PHE A 100 -3.50 -0.36 -9.03
C PHE A 100 -2.44 0.70 -9.34
N ALA A 101 -1.64 1.09 -8.34
CA ALA A 101 -0.57 2.06 -8.53
C ALA A 101 0.50 1.57 -9.51
N VAL A 102 0.87 0.29 -9.44
CA VAL A 102 1.91 -0.32 -10.29
C VAL A 102 1.41 -0.56 -11.72
N TYR A 103 0.19 -1.07 -11.89
CA TYR A 103 -0.32 -1.53 -13.19
C TYR A 103 -1.22 -0.54 -13.92
N ALA A 104 -1.72 0.50 -13.23
CA ALA A 104 -2.60 1.49 -13.82
C ALA A 104 -2.05 2.91 -13.70
N ASP A 105 -2.23 3.56 -12.53
CA ASP A 105 -1.78 4.92 -12.29
C ASP A 105 -1.63 5.20 -10.78
N GLU A 106 -0.45 5.70 -10.37
CA GLU A 106 -0.14 5.99 -8.97
C GLU A 106 -0.98 7.13 -8.39
N ARG A 107 -1.22 8.19 -9.16
CA ARG A 107 -1.93 9.37 -8.66
C ARG A 107 -3.41 9.07 -8.46
N VAL A 108 -3.99 8.32 -9.40
CA VAL A 108 -5.37 7.84 -9.28
C VAL A 108 -5.49 6.89 -8.10
N ALA A 109 -4.56 5.93 -7.94
CA ALA A 109 -4.51 5.03 -6.78
C ALA A 109 -4.50 5.81 -5.46
N ALA A 110 -3.61 6.79 -5.34
CA ALA A 110 -3.51 7.61 -4.14
C ALA A 110 -4.79 8.43 -3.88
N GLY A 111 -5.38 9.06 -4.90
CA GLY A 111 -6.64 9.79 -4.78
C GLY A 111 -7.79 8.91 -4.30
N VAL A 112 -7.98 7.75 -4.93
CA VAL A 112 -9.01 6.77 -4.51
C VAL A 112 -8.71 6.22 -3.11
N GLY A 113 -7.43 6.02 -2.78
CA GLY A 113 -7.01 5.60 -1.45
C GLY A 113 -7.36 6.61 -0.35
N VAL A 114 -7.25 7.92 -0.62
CA VAL A 114 -7.71 8.97 0.31
C VAL A 114 -9.23 8.89 0.50
N VAL A 115 -10.00 8.65 -0.57
CA VAL A 115 -11.46 8.46 -0.48
C VAL A 115 -11.79 7.25 0.40
N TRP A 116 -11.04 6.14 0.27
CA TRP A 116 -11.20 4.98 1.15
C TRP A 116 -10.96 5.34 2.63
N ILE A 117 -9.90 6.11 2.95
CA ILE A 117 -9.59 6.53 4.33
C ILE A 117 -10.73 7.39 4.89
N ILE A 118 -11.24 8.36 4.11
CA ILE A 118 -12.37 9.20 4.51
C ILE A 118 -13.59 8.33 4.82
N GLY A 119 -13.95 7.42 3.91
CA GLY A 119 -15.06 6.47 4.12
C GLY A 119 -14.86 5.64 5.39
N ARG A 120 -13.61 5.22 5.66
CA ARG A 120 -13.25 4.42 6.83
C ARG A 120 -13.40 5.18 8.14
N VAL A 121 -12.96 6.44 8.18
CA VAL A 121 -13.11 7.32 9.35
C VAL A 121 -14.59 7.62 9.60
N LEU A 122 -15.36 7.92 8.55
CA LEU A 122 -16.82 8.13 8.65
C LEU A 122 -17.55 6.88 9.15
N TYR A 123 -17.17 5.70 8.65
CA TYR A 123 -17.70 4.43 9.16
C TYR A 123 -17.40 4.27 10.65
N ALA A 124 -16.15 4.48 11.06
CA ALA A 124 -15.71 4.27 12.43
C ALA A 124 -16.41 5.22 13.40
N THR A 125 -16.43 6.51 13.10
CA THR A 125 -17.07 7.54 13.94
C THR A 125 -18.59 7.34 13.99
N GLY A 126 -19.21 7.06 12.85
CA GLY A 126 -20.64 6.78 12.77
C GLY A 126 -21.03 5.55 13.59
N TYR A 127 -20.34 4.43 13.39
CA TYR A 127 -20.62 3.17 14.10
C TYR A 127 -20.42 3.28 15.63
N MET A 128 -19.36 3.97 16.06
CA MET A 128 -19.12 4.17 17.50
C MET A 128 -20.19 5.01 18.14
N ALA A 129 -20.73 6.02 17.45
CA ALA A 129 -21.82 6.84 17.94
C ALA A 129 -23.16 6.08 17.91
N ASP A 130 -23.51 5.50 16.76
CA ASP A 130 -24.75 4.76 16.52
C ASP A 130 -24.54 3.73 15.38
N PRO A 131 -24.75 2.42 15.63
CA PRO A 131 -24.58 1.39 14.59
C PRO A 131 -25.40 1.62 13.32
N ALA A 132 -26.52 2.33 13.38
CA ALA A 132 -27.34 2.67 12.21
C ALA A 132 -26.65 3.68 11.27
N LYS A 133 -25.73 4.51 11.78
CA LYS A 133 -25.02 5.56 11.02
C LYS A 133 -23.81 5.07 10.23
N ARG A 134 -23.54 3.78 10.24
CA ARG A 134 -22.37 3.18 9.57
C ARG A 134 -22.44 3.17 8.04
N SER A 135 -23.64 3.18 7.46
CA SER A 135 -23.92 2.78 6.07
C SER A 135 -23.21 3.66 5.03
N ALA A 136 -23.24 4.99 5.22
CA ALA A 136 -22.61 5.92 4.27
C ALA A 136 -21.08 5.73 4.21
N GLY A 137 -20.40 5.69 5.36
CA GLY A 137 -18.97 5.47 5.41
C GLY A 137 -18.56 4.10 4.86
N PHE A 138 -19.36 3.07 5.15
CA PHE A 138 -19.14 1.73 4.60
C PHE A 138 -19.29 1.69 3.08
N LEU A 139 -20.29 2.36 2.51
CA LEU A 139 -20.49 2.41 1.06
C LEU A 139 -19.34 3.14 0.36
N ILE A 140 -18.90 4.28 0.89
CA ILE A 140 -17.79 5.06 0.31
C ILE A 140 -16.53 4.20 0.25
N GLN A 141 -16.14 3.56 1.34
CA GLN A 141 -14.93 2.71 1.36
C GLN A 141 -15.06 1.47 0.47
N LEU A 142 -16.26 0.86 0.41
CA LEU A 142 -16.54 -0.30 -0.44
C LEU A 142 -16.32 0.06 -1.91
N LEU A 143 -16.90 1.16 -2.37
CA LEU A 143 -16.77 1.63 -3.74
C LEU A 143 -15.33 1.99 -4.09
N ALA A 144 -14.63 2.71 -3.20
CA ALA A 144 -13.22 3.03 -3.40
C ALA A 144 -12.36 1.76 -3.50
N CYS A 145 -12.58 0.79 -2.63
CA CYS A 145 -11.86 -0.49 -2.66
C CYS A 145 -12.19 -1.29 -3.93
N ALA A 146 -13.45 -1.30 -4.36
CA ALA A 146 -13.87 -1.97 -5.59
C ALA A 146 -13.20 -1.36 -6.84
N VAL A 147 -13.12 -0.03 -6.94
CA VAL A 147 -12.40 0.65 -8.04
C VAL A 147 -10.94 0.23 -8.08
N LEU A 148 -10.24 0.20 -6.94
CA LEU A 148 -8.84 -0.23 -6.87
C LEU A 148 -8.68 -1.70 -7.26
N LEU A 149 -9.49 -2.58 -6.69
CA LEU A 149 -9.39 -4.02 -6.88
C LEU A 149 -9.71 -4.42 -8.34
N PHE A 150 -10.89 -4.02 -8.82
CA PHE A 150 -11.32 -4.40 -10.17
C PHE A 150 -10.59 -3.64 -11.27
N GLY A 151 -10.16 -2.40 -11.00
CA GLY A 151 -9.32 -1.64 -11.90
C GLY A 151 -7.92 -2.26 -12.07
N ALA A 152 -7.28 -2.67 -10.98
CA ALA A 152 -6.02 -3.40 -11.03
C ALA A 152 -6.18 -4.75 -11.75
N LEU A 153 -7.20 -5.53 -11.38
CA LEU A 153 -7.48 -6.82 -12.01
C LEU A 153 -7.69 -6.68 -13.52
N GLY A 154 -8.51 -5.72 -13.96
CA GLY A 154 -8.76 -5.47 -15.37
C GLY A 154 -7.50 -5.10 -16.15
N LYS A 155 -6.65 -4.24 -15.59
CA LYS A 155 -5.37 -3.85 -16.20
C LYS A 155 -4.40 -5.04 -16.33
N ILE A 156 -4.29 -5.86 -15.28
CA ILE A 156 -3.42 -7.04 -15.29
C ILE A 156 -3.92 -8.06 -16.31
N VAL A 157 -5.22 -8.37 -16.32
CA VAL A 157 -5.81 -9.32 -17.28
C VAL A 157 -5.64 -8.82 -18.72
N TYR A 158 -5.88 -7.54 -18.97
CA TYR A 158 -5.67 -6.94 -20.29
C TYR A 158 -4.21 -7.06 -20.73
N SER A 159 -3.25 -6.74 -19.87
CA SER A 159 -1.82 -6.87 -20.15
C SER A 159 -1.43 -8.32 -20.51
N LEU A 160 -1.91 -9.29 -19.74
CA LEU A 160 -1.66 -10.71 -20.02
C LEU A 160 -2.25 -11.17 -21.36
N ALA A 161 -3.44 -10.67 -21.70
CA ALA A 161 -4.13 -11.05 -22.96
C ALA A 161 -3.48 -10.42 -24.20
N THR A 162 -2.86 -9.23 -24.07
CA THR A 162 -2.26 -8.50 -25.21
C THR A 162 -0.76 -8.68 -25.34
N GLY A 163 -0.11 -9.38 -24.38
CA GLY A 163 1.34 -9.54 -24.33
C GLY A 163 2.10 -8.23 -24.09
N GLY A 164 1.42 -7.17 -23.62
CA GLY A 164 1.97 -5.84 -23.37
C GLY A 164 2.11 -5.56 -21.87
N LEU A 165 3.34 -5.29 -21.45
CA LEU A 165 3.68 -4.49 -20.25
C LEU A 165 4.39 -3.25 -20.73
#